data_3561255318f838974fbfb61ee5bf905b
#
_entry.id   3561255318f838974fbfb61ee5bf905b
#
_cell.length_a   1.000
_cell.length_b   1.000
_cell.length_c   1.000
_cell.angle_alpha   90.00
_cell.angle_beta   90.00
_cell.angle_gamma   90.00
#
_symmetry.space_group_name_H-M   'P 1'
#
loop_
_entity.id
_entity.type
_entity.pdbx_description
1 polymer ?
#
loop_
_entity_poly.entity_id
_entity_poly.type
_entity_poly.pdbx_seq_one_letter_code
_entity_poly.pdbx_strand_id
1 'polypeptide(L)'
;MSAGSFARRLALVAAMATAAGIANAACSATLYLTFDTGNMRHAELIAETLAKHRARATFFVANEKTLRGDNALDPTWAAYWQARVAEGHAFGSHTWRHGSFRQDQDKLTHYRLMDGKTETLDDDAICAEIRRPDSRFKELTGRALDPLWRAPGGRTTPRTLKAAQACGFHHVGWAAAGFLRTHAECNGRIG
;
A
#
# COMPACT_ATOMS: atom_id res chain seq x y z
N MET A 1 44.34 -83.90 -2.27
CA MET A 1 44.94 -82.69 -2.78
C MET A 1 43.82 -81.84 -3.31
N SER A 2 43.30 -80.92 -2.52
CA SER A 2 42.34 -79.97 -2.99
C SER A 2 42.28 -78.82 -1.98
N ALA A 3 42.67 -77.65 -2.43
CA ALA A 3 42.70 -76.46 -1.61
C ALA A 3 41.32 -75.78 -1.60
N GLY A 4 40.73 -75.68 -0.42
CA GLY A 4 39.48 -74.96 -0.20
C GLY A 4 39.71 -73.47 -0.09
N SER A 5 39.12 -72.71 -1.01
CA SER A 5 39.13 -71.26 -1.02
C SER A 5 38.04 -70.70 -0.10
N PHE A 6 38.45 -70.02 1.00
CA PHE A 6 37.57 -69.31 1.87
C PHE A 6 37.26 -67.91 1.25
N ALA A 7 36.10 -67.78 0.68
CA ALA A 7 35.58 -66.47 0.23
C ALA A 7 35.02 -65.69 1.44
N ARG A 8 35.77 -64.67 1.89
CA ARG A 8 35.27 -63.67 2.86
C ARG A 8 34.28 -62.75 2.18
N ARG A 9 33.02 -62.86 2.54
CA ARG A 9 31.97 -61.87 2.17
C ARG A 9 32.15 -60.63 3.08
N LEU A 10 32.65 -59.53 2.52
CA LEU A 10 32.61 -58.23 3.14
C LEU A 10 31.21 -57.65 2.91
N ALA A 11 30.42 -57.54 3.99
CA ALA A 11 29.15 -56.79 3.96
C ALA A 11 29.48 -55.30 4.08
N LEU A 12 29.33 -54.55 2.97
CA LEU A 12 29.33 -53.08 2.97
C LEU A 12 27.99 -52.62 3.53
N VAL A 13 27.97 -52.11 4.74
CA VAL A 13 26.84 -51.34 5.28
C VAL A 13 26.97 -49.92 4.76
N ALA A 14 26.20 -49.59 3.73
CA ALA A 14 26.03 -48.22 3.26
C ALA A 14 25.14 -47.48 4.25
N ALA A 15 25.73 -46.62 5.09
CA ALA A 15 25.00 -45.69 5.93
C ALA A 15 24.45 -44.57 5.02
N MET A 16 23.15 -44.66 4.68
CA MET A 16 22.44 -43.53 4.07
C MET A 16 22.22 -42.46 5.14
N ALA A 17 23.12 -41.48 5.16
CA ALA A 17 22.87 -40.26 5.89
C ALA A 17 21.77 -39.48 5.14
N THR A 18 20.52 -39.61 5.62
CA THR A 18 19.44 -38.71 5.21
C THR A 18 19.77 -37.31 5.74
N ALA A 19 20.36 -36.48 4.90
CA ALA A 19 20.40 -35.05 5.14
C ALA A 19 18.95 -34.54 5.13
N ALA A 20 18.36 -34.44 6.32
CA ALA A 20 17.12 -33.69 6.49
C ALA A 20 17.46 -32.23 6.17
N GLY A 21 17.26 -31.84 4.92
CA GLY A 21 17.32 -30.45 4.52
C GLY A 21 16.28 -29.71 5.34
N ILE A 22 16.75 -28.83 6.23
CA ILE A 22 15.89 -27.84 6.90
C ILE A 22 15.38 -26.96 5.77
N ALA A 23 14.19 -27.28 5.24
CA ALA A 23 13.50 -26.35 4.36
C ALA A 23 13.18 -25.14 5.21
N ASN A 24 14.03 -24.10 5.13
CA ASN A 24 13.66 -22.78 5.56
C ASN A 24 12.47 -22.38 4.69
N ALA A 25 11.27 -22.54 5.22
CA ALA A 25 10.08 -21.99 4.62
C ALA A 25 10.25 -20.46 4.65
N ALA A 26 10.84 -19.93 3.57
CA ALA A 26 10.91 -18.49 3.39
C ALA A 26 9.47 -17.96 3.41
N CYS A 27 9.21 -17.00 4.27
CA CYS A 27 7.91 -16.34 4.29
C CYS A 27 7.66 -15.69 2.93
N SER A 28 6.69 -16.20 2.18
CA SER A 28 6.31 -15.66 0.87
C SER A 28 5.30 -14.51 0.97
N ALA A 29 4.95 -14.09 2.19
CA ALA A 29 3.99 -13.01 2.38
C ALA A 29 4.57 -11.68 1.88
N THR A 30 3.83 -11.01 1.00
CA THR A 30 4.18 -9.68 0.51
C THR A 30 3.64 -8.62 1.45
N LEU A 31 4.51 -7.74 1.93
CA LEU A 31 4.12 -6.56 2.67
C LEU A 31 3.94 -5.38 1.70
N TYR A 32 2.74 -4.81 1.68
CA TYR A 32 2.44 -3.60 0.93
C TYR A 32 2.63 -2.38 1.82
N LEU A 33 3.72 -1.66 1.59
CA LEU A 33 4.01 -0.41 2.29
C LEU A 33 3.20 0.73 1.66
N THR A 34 2.44 1.48 2.48
CA THR A 34 1.58 2.55 1.98
C THR A 34 1.73 3.81 2.82
N PHE A 35 1.66 4.97 2.18
CA PHE A 35 1.69 6.28 2.80
C PHE A 35 0.49 7.10 2.33
N ASP A 36 -0.22 7.69 3.27
CA ASP A 36 -1.21 8.71 2.96
C ASP A 36 -0.52 10.08 3.03
N THR A 37 -0.81 10.98 2.09
CA THR A 37 -0.28 12.34 2.18
C THR A 37 -0.84 13.05 3.41
N GLY A 38 -0.05 13.97 3.92
CA GLY A 38 -0.39 14.88 4.98
C GLY A 38 0.35 16.20 4.73
N ASN A 39 0.86 16.85 5.77
CA ASN A 39 1.55 18.12 5.68
C ASN A 39 2.94 18.05 5.00
N MET A 40 3.30 16.93 4.44
CA MET A 40 4.56 16.66 3.70
C MET A 40 5.85 16.89 4.50
N ARG A 41 5.77 17.00 5.83
CA ARG A 41 6.94 17.28 6.71
C ARG A 41 8.10 16.31 6.48
N HIS A 42 7.80 15.05 6.31
CA HIS A 42 8.78 13.97 6.20
C HIS A 42 8.91 13.39 4.80
N ALA A 43 8.46 14.15 3.79
CA ALA A 43 8.43 13.67 2.40
C ALA A 43 9.82 13.24 1.91
N GLU A 44 10.83 14.08 2.10
CA GLU A 44 12.21 13.80 1.70
C GLU A 44 12.81 12.63 2.49
N LEU A 45 12.61 12.58 3.81
CA LEU A 45 13.11 11.48 4.65
C LEU A 45 12.50 10.13 4.23
N ILE A 46 11.21 10.10 3.92
CA ILE A 46 10.53 8.91 3.41
C ILE A 46 11.13 8.51 2.07
N ALA A 47 11.30 9.45 1.16
CA ALA A 47 11.88 9.22 -0.15
C ALA A 47 13.30 8.65 -0.08
N GLU A 48 14.18 9.26 0.71
CA GLU A 48 15.55 8.81 0.92
C GLU A 48 15.60 7.40 1.55
N THR A 49 14.72 7.15 2.53
CA THR A 49 14.63 5.83 3.17
C THR A 49 14.21 4.75 2.19
N LEU A 50 13.17 5.02 1.39
CA LEU A 50 12.70 4.08 0.37
C LEU A 50 13.79 3.80 -0.67
N ALA A 51 14.47 4.84 -1.16
CA ALA A 51 15.55 4.73 -2.12
C ALA A 51 16.74 3.93 -1.53
N LYS A 52 17.18 4.24 -0.31
CA LYS A 52 18.25 3.54 0.40
C LYS A 52 17.98 2.03 0.50
N HIS A 53 16.75 1.66 0.78
CA HIS A 53 16.36 0.25 0.93
C HIS A 53 15.81 -0.38 -0.36
N ARG A 54 15.81 0.36 -1.47
CA ARG A 54 15.21 -0.10 -2.75
C ARG A 54 13.78 -0.61 -2.58
N ALA A 55 13.04 -0.03 -1.64
CA ALA A 55 11.68 -0.40 -1.32
C ALA A 55 10.69 0.43 -2.15
N ARG A 56 9.66 -0.23 -2.65
CA ARG A 56 8.55 0.44 -3.31
C ARG A 56 7.38 0.58 -2.36
N ALA A 57 6.60 1.64 -2.55
CA ALA A 57 5.41 1.93 -1.75
C ALA A 57 4.27 2.41 -2.63
N THR A 58 3.07 2.45 -2.05
CA THR A 58 1.92 3.12 -2.65
C THR A 58 1.67 4.41 -1.89
N PHE A 59 1.57 5.54 -2.60
CA PHE A 59 1.21 6.83 -2.03
C PHE A 59 -0.25 7.14 -2.37
N PHE A 60 -1.06 7.38 -1.35
CA PHE A 60 -2.42 7.88 -1.52
C PHE A 60 -2.39 9.41 -1.38
N VAL A 61 -2.70 10.11 -2.47
CA VAL A 61 -2.48 11.56 -2.56
C VAL A 61 -3.77 12.36 -2.42
N ALA A 62 -3.73 13.38 -1.55
CA ALA A 62 -4.74 14.42 -1.40
C ALA A 62 -4.09 15.79 -1.59
N ASN A 63 -4.90 16.84 -1.86
CA ASN A 63 -4.38 18.20 -2.01
C ASN A 63 -4.36 18.93 -0.66
N GLU A 64 -3.66 18.36 0.31
CA GLU A 64 -3.56 18.91 1.65
C GLU A 64 -2.55 20.07 1.73
N LYS A 65 -2.78 20.95 2.71
CA LYS A 65 -1.86 22.03 3.01
C LYS A 65 -0.57 21.50 3.63
N THR A 66 0.56 21.91 3.07
CA THR A 66 1.88 21.50 3.53
C THR A 66 2.45 22.47 4.58
N LEU A 67 3.55 22.08 5.22
CA LEU A 67 4.29 23.00 6.12
C LEU A 67 4.96 24.16 5.39
N ARG A 68 5.11 24.09 4.06
CA ARG A 68 5.66 25.18 3.24
C ARG A 68 4.62 26.25 2.95
N GLY A 69 3.35 26.04 3.32
CA GLY A 69 2.24 26.95 3.07
C GLY A 69 1.54 26.75 1.72
N ASP A 70 2.07 25.88 0.86
CA ASP A 70 1.47 25.40 -0.38
C ASP A 70 0.61 24.16 -0.13
N ASN A 71 0.14 23.50 -1.20
CA ASN A 71 -0.56 22.22 -1.09
C ASN A 71 0.26 21.10 -1.73
N ALA A 72 0.01 19.87 -1.28
CA ALA A 72 0.78 18.69 -1.70
C ALA A 72 0.73 18.40 -3.22
N LEU A 73 -0.27 18.90 -3.93
CA LEU A 73 -0.42 18.77 -5.38
C LEU A 73 -0.24 20.14 -6.09
N ASP A 74 0.43 21.11 -5.49
CA ASP A 74 0.83 22.33 -6.17
C ASP A 74 2.06 22.11 -7.06
N PRO A 75 2.31 22.99 -8.06
CA PRO A 75 3.46 22.85 -8.97
C PRO A 75 4.81 22.79 -8.28
N THR A 76 4.92 23.33 -7.07
CA THR A 76 6.13 23.30 -6.23
C THR A 76 6.54 21.89 -5.81
N TRP A 77 5.61 20.93 -5.85
CA TRP A 77 5.85 19.53 -5.56
C TRP A 77 6.02 18.65 -6.81
N ALA A 78 5.93 19.24 -8.02
CA ALA A 78 5.98 18.46 -9.26
C ALA A 78 7.27 17.61 -9.35
N ALA A 79 8.43 18.20 -9.09
CA ALA A 79 9.72 17.49 -9.14
C ALA A 79 9.77 16.33 -8.14
N TYR A 80 9.22 16.51 -6.93
CA TYR A 80 9.12 15.45 -5.93
C TYR A 80 8.30 14.27 -6.45
N TRP A 81 7.10 14.53 -6.97
CA TRP A 81 6.22 13.46 -7.48
C TRP A 81 6.76 12.79 -8.74
N GLN A 82 7.38 13.54 -9.66
CA GLN A 82 8.04 12.99 -10.85
C GLN A 82 9.17 12.03 -10.47
N ALA A 83 9.97 12.36 -9.45
CA ALA A 83 11.00 11.48 -8.95
C ALA A 83 10.39 10.18 -8.36
N ARG A 84 9.32 10.28 -7.57
CA ARG A 84 8.62 9.09 -7.02
C ARG A 84 8.04 8.22 -8.14
N VAL A 85 7.53 8.82 -9.21
CA VAL A 85 7.07 8.08 -10.41
C VAL A 85 8.22 7.35 -11.08
N ALA A 86 9.35 8.02 -11.28
CA ALA A 86 10.55 7.43 -11.89
C ALA A 86 11.14 6.27 -11.06
N GLU A 87 11.01 6.32 -9.74
CA GLU A 87 11.41 5.25 -8.81
C GLU A 87 10.48 4.03 -8.83
N GLY A 88 9.34 4.12 -9.54
CA GLY A 88 8.41 3.01 -9.73
C GLY A 88 7.48 2.77 -8.54
N HIS A 89 7.17 3.82 -7.77
CA HIS A 89 6.12 3.77 -6.76
C HIS A 89 4.73 3.72 -7.40
N ALA A 90 3.75 3.20 -6.66
CA ALA A 90 2.33 3.22 -7.01
C ALA A 90 1.64 4.45 -6.38
N PHE A 91 0.53 4.88 -6.98
CA PHE A 91 -0.19 6.06 -6.51
C PHE A 91 -1.69 5.83 -6.57
N GLY A 92 -2.40 6.21 -5.50
CA GLY A 92 -3.85 6.17 -5.42
C GLY A 92 -4.40 7.51 -4.94
N SER A 93 -5.71 7.68 -4.99
CA SER A 93 -6.39 8.87 -4.50
C SER A 93 -6.64 8.79 -2.99
N HIS A 94 -6.44 9.92 -2.28
CA HIS A 94 -6.83 10.08 -0.87
C HIS A 94 -7.92 11.16 -0.71
N THR A 95 -8.73 11.35 -1.74
CA THR A 95 -9.68 12.44 -1.96
C THR A 95 -9.01 13.81 -2.16
N TRP A 96 -9.74 14.77 -2.70
CA TRP A 96 -9.16 16.08 -2.99
C TRP A 96 -8.94 16.91 -1.73
N ARG A 97 -9.98 17.04 -0.90
CA ARG A 97 -9.97 17.90 0.29
C ARG A 97 -9.66 17.17 1.59
N HIS A 98 -9.29 15.89 1.50
CA HIS A 98 -8.99 15.04 2.67
C HIS A 98 -10.09 15.03 3.73
N GLY A 99 -11.33 15.19 3.32
CA GLY A 99 -12.48 15.12 4.23
C GLY A 99 -12.91 13.69 4.50
N SER A 100 -13.67 13.47 5.55
CA SER A 100 -14.13 12.14 5.94
C SER A 100 -15.61 11.95 5.67
N PHE A 101 -15.95 10.86 5.00
CA PHE A 101 -17.31 10.40 4.81
C PHE A 101 -17.90 9.90 6.15
N ARG A 102 -19.12 10.29 6.49
CA ARG A 102 -19.68 10.03 7.82
C ARG A 102 -20.86 9.08 7.81
N GLN A 103 -21.89 9.43 7.11
CA GLN A 103 -23.16 8.73 7.12
C GLN A 103 -23.91 8.99 5.81
N ASP A 104 -24.55 7.96 5.30
CA ASP A 104 -25.50 8.10 4.19
C ASP A 104 -26.86 8.53 4.73
N GLN A 105 -27.47 9.49 4.04
CA GLN A 105 -28.84 9.93 4.29
C GLN A 105 -29.52 10.14 2.92
N ASP A 106 -30.56 9.38 2.66
CA ASP A 106 -31.26 9.37 1.37
C ASP A 106 -30.30 9.16 0.18
N LYS A 107 -30.21 10.15 -0.70
CA LYS A 107 -29.34 10.14 -1.87
C LYS A 107 -28.03 10.91 -1.66
N LEU A 108 -27.69 11.24 -0.44
CA LEU A 108 -26.53 12.05 -0.07
C LEU A 108 -25.68 11.35 0.97
N THR A 109 -24.41 11.72 1.04
CA THR A 109 -23.48 11.31 2.09
C THR A 109 -22.98 12.53 2.84
N HIS A 110 -23.06 12.53 4.16
CA HIS A 110 -22.46 13.56 5.00
C HIS A 110 -20.93 13.48 4.90
N TYR A 111 -20.32 14.61 4.61
CA TYR A 111 -18.88 14.76 4.42
C TYR A 111 -18.35 15.85 5.34
N ARG A 112 -17.36 15.52 6.17
CA ARG A 112 -16.74 16.45 7.11
C ARG A 112 -15.35 16.83 6.66
N LEU A 113 -15.14 18.11 6.44
CA LEU A 113 -13.86 18.71 6.07
C LEU A 113 -12.90 18.78 7.28
N MET A 114 -11.63 19.00 7.01
CA MET A 114 -10.57 19.11 8.02
C MET A 114 -10.76 20.32 8.95
N ASP A 115 -11.39 21.40 8.48
CA ASP A 115 -11.73 22.58 9.30
C ASP A 115 -13.00 22.35 10.19
N GLY A 116 -13.56 21.15 10.14
CA GLY A 116 -14.72 20.75 10.92
C GLY A 116 -16.06 21.05 10.27
N LYS A 117 -16.10 21.79 9.16
CA LYS A 117 -17.34 22.03 8.42
C LYS A 117 -17.89 20.74 7.83
N THR A 118 -19.18 20.67 7.71
CA THR A 118 -19.89 19.53 7.12
C THR A 118 -20.71 19.98 5.93
N GLU A 119 -20.76 19.14 4.92
CA GLU A 119 -21.59 19.29 3.73
C GLU A 119 -22.18 17.93 3.36
N THR A 120 -23.04 17.89 2.38
CA THR A 120 -23.58 16.65 1.82
C THR A 120 -23.14 16.51 0.37
N LEU A 121 -22.73 15.30 -0.01
CA LEU A 121 -22.27 14.96 -1.35
C LEU A 121 -23.22 13.93 -1.96
N ASP A 122 -23.58 14.14 -3.21
CA ASP A 122 -24.19 13.11 -4.07
C ASP A 122 -23.08 12.22 -4.70
N ASP A 123 -23.48 11.28 -5.55
CA ASP A 123 -22.55 10.33 -6.17
C ASP A 123 -21.54 11.03 -7.09
N ASP A 124 -21.95 12.07 -7.81
CA ASP A 124 -21.06 12.81 -8.70
C ASP A 124 -20.03 13.62 -7.91
N ALA A 125 -20.45 14.25 -6.82
CA ALA A 125 -19.55 15.00 -5.93
C ALA A 125 -18.56 14.06 -5.20
N ILE A 126 -19.01 12.86 -4.78
CA ILE A 126 -18.13 11.83 -4.24
C ILE A 126 -17.09 11.41 -5.29
N CYS A 127 -17.52 11.15 -6.52
CA CYS A 127 -16.63 10.85 -7.63
C CYS A 127 -15.62 11.97 -7.90
N ALA A 128 -16.08 13.24 -7.88
CA ALA A 128 -15.21 14.40 -8.07
C ALA A 128 -14.10 14.49 -7.00
N GLU A 129 -14.46 14.24 -5.72
CA GLU A 129 -13.46 14.19 -4.63
C GLU A 129 -12.39 13.12 -4.86
N ILE A 130 -12.76 11.97 -5.42
CA ILE A 130 -11.85 10.85 -5.67
C ILE A 130 -11.03 11.05 -6.94
N ARG A 131 -11.62 11.60 -8.01
CA ARG A 131 -10.97 11.76 -9.32
C ARG A 131 -10.08 12.98 -9.45
N ARG A 132 -10.38 14.05 -8.73
CA ARG A 132 -9.62 15.30 -8.87
C ARG A 132 -8.13 15.17 -8.55
N PRO A 133 -7.69 14.38 -7.54
CA PRO A 133 -6.27 14.09 -7.35
C PRO A 133 -5.63 13.41 -8.58
N ASP A 134 -6.34 12.52 -9.27
CA ASP A 134 -5.84 11.85 -10.47
C ASP A 134 -5.55 12.85 -11.59
N SER A 135 -6.51 13.70 -11.93
CA SER A 135 -6.33 14.72 -12.96
C SER A 135 -5.15 15.63 -12.63
N ARG A 136 -5.07 16.09 -11.37
CA ARG A 136 -4.01 16.98 -10.94
C ARG A 136 -2.64 16.31 -10.89
N PHE A 137 -2.56 15.07 -10.41
CA PHE A 137 -1.32 14.31 -10.40
C PHE A 137 -0.79 14.06 -11.81
N LYS A 138 -1.69 13.75 -12.75
CA LYS A 138 -1.35 13.59 -14.17
C LYS A 138 -0.81 14.88 -14.78
N GLU A 139 -1.37 16.05 -14.46
CA GLU A 139 -0.85 17.34 -14.89
C GLU A 139 0.59 17.57 -14.38
N LEU A 140 0.89 17.21 -13.13
CA LEU A 140 2.19 17.42 -12.52
C LEU A 140 3.27 16.44 -12.99
N THR A 141 2.87 15.19 -13.30
CA THR A 141 3.83 14.09 -13.48
C THR A 141 3.79 13.45 -14.86
N GLY A 142 2.74 13.69 -15.65
CA GLY A 142 2.46 12.96 -16.89
C GLY A 142 1.84 11.58 -16.67
N ARG A 143 1.74 11.08 -15.42
CA ARG A 143 1.18 9.76 -15.07
C ARG A 143 -0.16 9.91 -14.34
N ALA A 144 -1.18 9.14 -14.75
CA ALA A 144 -2.41 8.97 -13.99
C ALA A 144 -2.18 8.16 -12.71
N LEU A 145 -3.04 8.34 -11.72
CA LEU A 145 -3.07 7.45 -10.55
C LEU A 145 -3.50 6.03 -10.98
N ASP A 146 -3.08 5.05 -10.21
CA ASP A 146 -3.66 3.72 -10.29
C ASP A 146 -5.14 3.80 -9.85
N PRO A 147 -6.03 2.90 -10.31
CA PRO A 147 -7.47 2.97 -10.02
C PRO A 147 -7.78 2.58 -8.55
N LEU A 148 -7.03 3.15 -7.64
CA LEU A 148 -7.08 2.89 -6.20
C LEU A 148 -7.42 4.18 -5.46
N TRP A 149 -8.19 4.05 -4.39
CA TRP A 149 -8.41 5.14 -3.47
C TRP A 149 -8.45 4.65 -2.02
N ARG A 150 -8.12 5.53 -1.10
CA ARG A 150 -8.22 5.30 0.33
C ARG A 150 -9.03 6.42 0.97
N ALA A 151 -10.02 6.04 1.76
CA ALA A 151 -10.85 7.02 2.45
C ALA A 151 -10.08 7.65 3.61
N PRO A 152 -10.04 8.98 3.75
CA PRO A 152 -9.45 9.65 4.89
C PRO A 152 -10.02 9.15 6.22
N GLY A 153 -9.11 8.82 7.17
CA GLY A 153 -9.46 8.20 8.43
C GLY A 153 -10.10 6.81 8.32
N GLY A 154 -9.98 6.14 7.16
CA GLY A 154 -10.56 4.83 6.89
C GLY A 154 -12.09 4.82 6.83
N ARG A 155 -12.72 5.99 6.78
CA ARG A 155 -14.19 6.11 6.88
C ARG A 155 -14.85 6.03 5.51
N THR A 156 -15.60 4.97 5.31
CA THR A 156 -16.43 4.75 4.12
C THR A 156 -17.87 4.55 4.51
N THR A 157 -18.76 4.75 3.56
CA THR A 157 -20.16 4.36 3.64
C THR A 157 -20.51 3.45 2.48
N PRO A 158 -21.60 2.68 2.52
CA PRO A 158 -22.02 1.86 1.38
C PRO A 158 -22.14 2.67 0.09
N ARG A 159 -22.66 3.92 0.19
CA ARG A 159 -22.80 4.82 -0.96
C ARG A 159 -21.45 5.24 -1.52
N THR A 160 -20.49 5.64 -0.66
CA THR A 160 -19.15 6.08 -1.13
C THR A 160 -18.40 4.97 -1.81
N LEU A 161 -18.50 3.73 -1.32
CA LEU A 161 -17.89 2.57 -1.99
C LEU A 161 -18.49 2.31 -3.37
N LYS A 162 -19.83 2.39 -3.47
CA LYS A 162 -20.55 2.20 -4.74
C LYS A 162 -20.24 3.31 -5.74
N ALA A 163 -20.25 4.57 -5.32
CA ALA A 163 -19.92 5.72 -6.17
C ALA A 163 -18.47 5.65 -6.67
N ALA A 164 -17.50 5.34 -5.78
CA ALA A 164 -16.11 5.15 -6.16
C ALA A 164 -15.93 4.05 -7.21
N GLN A 165 -16.58 2.90 -7.01
CA GLN A 165 -16.53 1.80 -7.98
C GLN A 165 -17.14 2.21 -9.32
N ALA A 166 -18.26 2.91 -9.32
CA ALA A 166 -18.92 3.39 -10.53
C ALA A 166 -18.04 4.37 -11.32
N CYS A 167 -17.21 5.16 -10.65
CA CYS A 167 -16.24 6.03 -11.31
C CYS A 167 -14.83 5.43 -11.50
N GLY A 168 -14.70 4.12 -11.31
CA GLY A 168 -13.50 3.37 -11.70
C GLY A 168 -12.42 3.25 -10.63
N PHE A 169 -12.73 3.54 -9.35
CA PHE A 169 -11.76 3.45 -8.26
C PHE A 169 -12.13 2.37 -7.24
N HIS A 170 -11.14 1.60 -6.82
CA HIS A 170 -11.28 0.55 -5.81
C HIS A 170 -10.72 1.00 -4.46
N HIS A 171 -11.50 0.81 -3.40
CA HIS A 171 -11.08 1.19 -2.05
C HIS A 171 -10.03 0.23 -1.50
N VAL A 172 -8.95 0.79 -0.96
CA VAL A 172 -7.89 0.08 -0.24
C VAL A 172 -7.82 0.60 1.18
N GLY A 173 -8.36 -0.16 2.13
CA GLY A 173 -8.26 0.14 3.56
C GLY A 173 -6.88 -0.21 4.13
N TRP A 174 -6.73 0.00 5.44
CA TRP A 174 -5.61 -0.57 6.19
C TRP A 174 -5.90 -2.02 6.56
N ALA A 175 -4.86 -2.82 6.76
CA ALA A 175 -5.02 -4.12 7.40
C ALA A 175 -5.61 -3.94 8.81
N ALA A 176 -6.34 -4.95 9.29
CA ALA A 176 -7.17 -4.89 10.49
C ALA A 176 -6.46 -4.37 11.76
N ALA A 177 -5.15 -4.35 11.78
CA ALA A 177 -4.37 -3.84 12.89
C ALA A 177 -3.46 -2.67 12.51
N GLY A 178 -3.34 -2.29 11.23
CA GLY A 178 -2.27 -1.38 10.79
C GLY A 178 -0.87 -1.89 11.18
N PHE A 179 -0.80 -3.11 11.72
CA PHE A 179 0.41 -3.72 12.22
C PHE A 179 1.07 -4.55 11.14
N LEU A 180 2.36 -4.40 11.05
CA LEU A 180 3.21 -5.39 10.43
C LEU A 180 2.99 -6.70 11.20
N ARG A 181 2.30 -7.64 10.56
CA ARG A 181 2.30 -8.99 11.07
C ARG A 181 3.72 -9.50 10.95
N THR A 182 4.30 -9.77 12.09
CA THR A 182 5.69 -10.18 12.19
C THR A 182 5.87 -11.61 11.68
N HIS A 183 7.11 -12.05 11.59
CA HIS A 183 7.51 -13.43 11.23
C HIS A 183 6.70 -14.56 11.91
N ALA A 184 6.02 -14.25 12.99
CA ALA A 184 5.15 -15.16 13.71
C ALA A 184 4.07 -15.80 12.85
N GLU A 185 3.53 -15.06 11.88
CA GLU A 185 2.47 -15.59 11.04
C GLU A 185 2.97 -16.49 9.92
N CYS A 186 4.23 -16.34 9.55
CA CYS A 186 4.87 -17.26 8.62
C CYS A 186 5.23 -18.61 9.29
N ASN A 187 5.48 -18.61 10.60
CA ASN A 187 5.98 -19.76 11.35
C ASN A 187 5.11 -20.17 12.54
N GLY A 188 3.98 -19.49 12.78
CA GLY A 188 3.14 -19.71 13.97
C GLY A 188 3.80 -19.32 15.28
N ARG A 189 4.84 -18.48 15.27
CA ARG A 189 5.54 -17.96 16.46
C ARG A 189 5.78 -16.47 16.33
N ILE A 190 5.53 -15.76 17.43
CA ILE A 190 5.97 -14.38 17.62
C ILE A 190 7.39 -14.45 18.13
N GLY A 191 8.34 -13.93 17.37
CA GLY A 191 9.71 -13.75 17.81
C GLY A 191 9.83 -12.54 18.72
#